data_1b3afaec5610fb67d1fca89536201b01
#
_entry.id   1b3afaec5610fb67d1fca89536201b01
#
_cell.length_a   1.000
_cell.length_b   1.000
_cell.length_c   1.000
_cell.angle_alpha   90.00
_cell.angle_beta   90.00
_cell.angle_gamma   90.00
#
_symmetry.space_group_name_H-M   'P 1'
#
loop_
_entity.id
_entity.type
_entity.pdbx_description
1 polymer ?
#
loop_
_entity_poly.entity_id
_entity_poly.type
_entity_poly.pdbx_seq_one_letter_code
_entity_poly.pdbx_strand_id
1 'polypeptide(L)'
;MIQKQLDRFNWNDTVWNQAPDHFDTRQPDVIRHWAQRSDLVNLHPLNTFYLLDTRKGNYPENTIIFDTQRGMIKTPKTSHELIAGLIRQLSFGDRHLTRMLIDKLEFSRSRMPVIKGDAEFVPLGPVSREATNWVGVHQVTAVQPGQLQTQLTFCHQLQLIVKQSHYQLERQFKEAHRLREHLMSEYETQNRYRFSQSFETTRQSLMSAAKHQQVYDLCVHMLTVRGYPIIPAEINLDIERYFGKL
;
A
#
# COMPACT_ATOMS: atom_id res chain seq x y z
N MET A 1 13.71 12.50 -15.07
CA MET A 1 13.46 11.31 -14.21
C MET A 1 12.02 11.27 -13.65
N ILE A 2 11.39 12.40 -13.40
CA ILE A 2 10.01 12.52 -12.85
C ILE A 2 8.94 12.00 -13.84
N GLN A 3 9.08 12.27 -15.15
CA GLN A 3 8.11 11.87 -16.18
C GLN A 3 7.91 10.35 -16.26
N LYS A 4 8.98 9.55 -16.08
CA LYS A 4 8.91 8.07 -16.13
C LYS A 4 8.24 7.44 -14.88
N GLN A 5 8.11 8.19 -13.77
CA GLN A 5 7.40 7.73 -12.59
C GLN A 5 5.89 7.98 -12.68
N LEU A 6 5.47 9.00 -13.42
CA LEU A 6 4.06 9.36 -13.60
C LEU A 6 3.28 8.32 -14.44
N ASP A 7 3.96 7.67 -15.41
CA ASP A 7 3.34 6.63 -16.25
C ASP A 7 3.05 5.31 -15.51
N ARG A 8 3.51 5.17 -14.25
CA ARG A 8 3.25 3.95 -13.45
C ARG A 8 1.85 3.91 -12.84
N PHE A 9 1.17 5.03 -12.76
CA PHE A 9 -0.14 5.11 -12.12
C PHE A 9 -1.20 5.37 -13.19
N ASN A 10 -1.94 4.33 -13.52
CA ASN A 10 -3.08 4.45 -14.41
C ASN A 10 -4.09 5.44 -13.81
N TRP A 11 -4.30 6.57 -14.49
CA TRP A 11 -5.30 7.57 -14.14
C TRP A 11 -6.49 7.45 -15.10
N ASN A 12 -7.69 7.45 -14.57
CA ASN A 12 -8.90 7.37 -15.38
C ASN A 12 -9.49 8.77 -15.60
N ASP A 13 -9.08 9.44 -16.66
CA ASP A 13 -9.57 10.77 -17.03
C ASP A 13 -11.10 10.83 -17.13
N THR A 14 -11.75 9.77 -17.60
CA THR A 14 -13.20 9.74 -17.76
C THR A 14 -13.92 9.93 -16.41
N VAL A 15 -13.35 9.42 -15.34
CA VAL A 15 -13.92 9.51 -13.99
C VAL A 15 -13.60 10.84 -13.33
N TRP A 16 -12.41 11.40 -13.60
CA TRP A 16 -11.91 12.58 -12.92
C TRP A 16 -12.19 13.90 -13.67
N ASN A 17 -12.41 13.89 -15.00
CA ASN A 17 -12.64 15.10 -15.81
C ASN A 17 -13.84 15.95 -15.39
N GLN A 18 -14.77 15.41 -14.60
CA GLN A 18 -15.93 16.17 -14.10
C GLN A 18 -15.69 16.72 -12.69
N ALA A 19 -14.68 16.21 -11.98
CA ALA A 19 -14.37 16.61 -10.63
C ALA A 19 -13.48 17.87 -10.61
N PRO A 20 -13.60 18.74 -9.58
CA PRO A 20 -12.66 19.83 -9.38
C PRO A 20 -11.22 19.34 -9.22
N ASP A 21 -10.25 20.14 -9.65
CA ASP A 21 -8.83 19.85 -9.48
C ASP A 21 -8.34 20.02 -8.04
N HIS A 22 -9.19 20.57 -7.17
CA HIS A 22 -8.82 20.87 -5.79
C HIS A 22 -9.99 20.62 -4.83
N PHE A 23 -9.67 20.00 -3.67
CA PHE A 23 -10.61 19.75 -2.60
C PHE A 23 -10.03 20.15 -1.24
N ASP A 24 -10.86 20.76 -0.40
CA ASP A 24 -10.54 20.99 1.01
C ASP A 24 -11.11 19.85 1.86
N THR A 25 -10.24 19.04 2.46
CA THR A 25 -10.65 17.91 3.26
C THR A 25 -11.40 18.28 4.55
N ARG A 26 -11.45 19.57 4.89
CA ARG A 26 -12.26 20.10 5.99
C ARG A 26 -13.73 20.32 5.60
N GLN A 27 -14.02 20.24 4.31
CA GLN A 27 -15.36 20.39 3.74
C GLN A 27 -15.86 19.07 3.14
N PRO A 28 -16.12 18.04 3.97
CA PRO A 28 -16.47 16.72 3.49
C PRO A 28 -17.77 16.72 2.69
N ASP A 29 -18.71 17.64 2.94
CA ASP A 29 -19.97 17.74 2.19
C ASP A 29 -19.73 18.00 0.70
N VAL A 30 -18.80 18.87 0.37
CA VAL A 30 -18.45 19.18 -1.03
C VAL A 30 -17.88 17.94 -1.69
N ILE A 31 -16.97 17.24 -1.01
CA ILE A 31 -16.32 16.03 -1.53
C ILE A 31 -17.33 14.88 -1.70
N ARG A 32 -18.25 14.74 -0.75
CA ARG A 32 -19.31 13.71 -0.78
C ARG A 32 -20.22 13.82 -2.00
N HIS A 33 -20.46 15.05 -2.50
CA HIS A 33 -21.24 15.28 -3.69
C HIS A 33 -20.66 14.56 -4.92
N TRP A 34 -19.34 14.53 -5.03
CA TRP A 34 -18.61 13.90 -6.14
C TRP A 34 -18.39 12.39 -5.95
N ALA A 35 -18.60 11.88 -4.74
CA ALA A 35 -18.31 10.49 -4.42
C ALA A 35 -19.49 9.55 -4.72
N GLN A 36 -19.23 8.45 -5.42
CA GLN A 36 -20.18 7.37 -5.65
C GLN A 36 -20.24 6.45 -4.43
N ARG A 37 -21.43 5.95 -4.06
CA ARG A 37 -21.58 5.01 -2.94
C ARG A 37 -21.21 3.60 -3.35
N SER A 38 -20.42 2.94 -2.51
CA SER A 38 -20.14 1.50 -2.62
C SER A 38 -19.93 0.88 -1.24
N ASP A 39 -20.74 -0.13 -0.92
CA ASP A 39 -20.66 -0.85 0.35
C ASP A 39 -19.60 -1.97 0.30
N LEU A 40 -19.34 -2.50 -0.91
CA LEU A 40 -18.36 -3.56 -1.15
C LEU A 40 -17.07 -2.98 -1.80
N VAL A 41 -16.26 -2.31 -1.01
CA VAL A 41 -15.03 -1.72 -1.50
C VAL A 41 -13.81 -2.24 -0.72
N ASN A 42 -12.72 -2.47 -1.45
CA ASN A 42 -11.39 -2.73 -0.92
C ASN A 42 -10.41 -1.71 -1.50
N LEU A 43 -9.36 -1.39 -0.74
CA LEU A 43 -8.29 -0.52 -1.21
C LEU A 43 -7.46 -1.25 -2.27
N HIS A 44 -7.12 -0.51 -3.33
CA HIS A 44 -6.08 -0.95 -4.26
C HIS A 44 -4.76 -0.29 -3.85
N PRO A 45 -3.70 -1.07 -3.56
CA PRO A 45 -2.46 -0.50 -3.00
C PRO A 45 -1.90 0.67 -3.81
N LEU A 46 -1.84 0.56 -5.13
CA LEU A 46 -1.25 1.58 -6.00
C LEU A 46 -2.21 2.66 -6.47
N ASN A 47 -3.51 2.35 -6.59
CA ASN A 47 -4.48 3.30 -7.15
C ASN A 47 -5.13 4.18 -6.06
N THR A 48 -5.27 3.65 -4.84
CA THR A 48 -5.82 4.44 -3.73
C THR A 48 -4.75 5.41 -3.22
N PHE A 49 -5.09 6.70 -3.17
CA PHE A 49 -4.12 7.73 -2.75
C PHE A 49 -4.55 8.59 -1.55
N TYR A 50 -5.84 8.59 -1.19
CA TYR A 50 -6.30 9.28 0.00
C TYR A 50 -7.53 8.61 0.61
N LEU A 51 -7.62 8.60 1.94
CA LEU A 51 -8.80 8.19 2.70
C LEU A 51 -9.21 9.36 3.60
N LEU A 52 -10.39 9.90 3.37
CA LEU A 52 -11.01 10.91 4.21
C LEU A 52 -11.98 10.25 5.17
N ASP A 53 -11.69 10.30 6.46
CA ASP A 53 -12.60 9.86 7.51
C ASP A 53 -13.71 10.89 7.74
N THR A 54 -14.95 10.48 7.58
CA THR A 54 -16.13 11.37 7.66
C THR A 54 -16.99 11.16 8.90
N ARG A 55 -16.59 10.28 9.83
CA ARG A 55 -17.38 9.92 11.02
C ARG A 55 -17.71 11.10 11.94
N LYS A 56 -16.91 12.15 11.92
CA LYS A 56 -17.18 13.38 12.70
C LYS A 56 -18.36 14.18 12.18
N GLY A 57 -18.77 13.97 10.95
CA GLY A 57 -19.84 14.71 10.28
C GLY A 57 -21.24 14.09 10.42
N ASN A 58 -21.37 13.00 11.18
CA ASN A 58 -22.66 12.29 11.35
C ASN A 58 -23.30 11.83 10.01
N TYR A 59 -22.46 11.36 9.08
CA TYR A 59 -22.89 10.86 7.77
C TYR A 59 -23.13 9.34 7.83
N PRO A 60 -23.95 8.77 6.93
CA PRO A 60 -24.16 7.32 6.83
C PRO A 60 -22.93 6.59 6.31
N GLU A 61 -22.03 7.27 5.61
CA GLU A 61 -20.76 6.71 5.16
C GLU A 61 -19.61 7.23 6.04
N ASN A 62 -18.74 6.32 6.44
CA ASN A 62 -17.65 6.60 7.38
C ASN A 62 -16.36 7.05 6.70
N THR A 63 -16.18 6.73 5.40
CA THR A 63 -14.95 7.06 4.66
C THR A 63 -15.25 7.42 3.22
N ILE A 64 -14.51 8.42 2.70
CA ILE A 64 -14.39 8.68 1.26
C ILE A 64 -13.00 8.26 0.83
N ILE A 65 -12.95 7.41 -0.20
CA ILE A 65 -11.74 6.88 -0.81
C ILE A 65 -11.48 7.66 -2.09
N PHE A 66 -10.25 8.14 -2.29
CA PHE A 66 -9.80 8.71 -3.55
C PHE A 66 -8.94 7.68 -4.26
N ASP A 67 -9.33 7.30 -5.46
CA ASP A 67 -8.74 6.22 -6.23
C ASP A 67 -8.55 6.65 -7.68
N THR A 68 -7.37 6.46 -8.24
CA THR A 68 -7.02 6.94 -9.58
C THR A 68 -7.90 6.35 -10.69
N GLN A 69 -8.38 5.13 -10.50
CA GLN A 69 -9.19 4.42 -11.50
C GLN A 69 -10.70 4.56 -11.28
N ARG A 70 -11.11 4.60 -10.02
CA ARG A 70 -12.52 4.55 -9.64
C ARG A 70 -13.08 5.90 -9.21
N GLY A 71 -12.23 6.94 -9.13
CA GLY A 71 -12.62 8.24 -8.64
C GLY A 71 -12.83 8.30 -7.13
N MET A 72 -13.81 9.07 -6.70
CA MET A 72 -14.17 9.18 -5.29
C MET A 72 -15.28 8.21 -4.93
N ILE A 73 -15.06 7.40 -3.88
CA ILE A 73 -15.97 6.36 -3.42
C ILE A 73 -16.28 6.59 -1.94
N LYS A 74 -17.56 6.76 -1.60
CA LYS A 74 -18.02 6.83 -0.21
C LYS A 74 -18.54 5.46 0.26
N THR A 75 -18.15 5.04 1.46
CA THR A 75 -18.43 3.72 2.01
C THR A 75 -18.77 3.76 3.50
N PRO A 76 -19.64 2.86 4.01
CA PRO A 76 -19.87 2.73 5.43
C PRO A 76 -18.68 2.15 6.20
N LYS A 77 -17.70 1.53 5.51
CA LYS A 77 -16.48 1.03 6.15
C LYS A 77 -15.66 2.20 6.71
N THR A 78 -15.07 2.00 7.88
CA THR A 78 -14.14 2.96 8.49
C THR A 78 -12.79 2.94 7.78
N SER A 79 -12.04 4.04 7.86
CA SER A 79 -10.66 4.09 7.35
C SER A 79 -9.77 3.01 8.00
N HIS A 80 -10.03 2.68 9.28
CA HIS A 80 -9.34 1.61 10.00
C HIS A 80 -9.63 0.22 9.42
N GLU A 81 -10.89 -0.12 9.14
CA GLU A 81 -11.27 -1.40 8.53
C GLU A 81 -10.67 -1.56 7.13
N LEU A 82 -10.65 -0.49 6.35
CA LEU A 82 -10.06 -0.46 5.01
C LEU A 82 -8.54 -0.73 5.06
N ILE A 83 -7.82 -0.01 5.92
CA ILE A 83 -6.38 -0.20 6.13
C ILE A 83 -6.08 -1.56 6.73
N ALA A 84 -6.88 -2.04 7.69
CA ALA A 84 -6.74 -3.39 8.23
C ALA A 84 -6.94 -4.46 7.14
N GLY A 85 -7.85 -4.21 6.18
CA GLY A 85 -8.01 -5.03 4.99
C GLY A 85 -6.75 -5.09 4.13
N LEU A 86 -6.08 -3.96 3.94
CA LEU A 86 -4.81 -3.88 3.22
C LEU A 86 -3.67 -4.62 3.97
N ILE A 87 -3.59 -4.43 5.30
CA ILE A 87 -2.58 -5.10 6.16
C ILE A 87 -2.78 -6.62 6.15
N ARG A 88 -4.02 -7.12 6.12
CA ARG A 88 -4.29 -8.57 6.03
C ARG A 88 -3.76 -9.21 4.75
N GLN A 89 -3.60 -8.43 3.70
CA GLN A 89 -2.98 -8.91 2.45
C GLN A 89 -1.44 -8.99 2.52
N LEU A 90 -0.81 -8.47 3.59
CA LEU A 90 0.62 -8.65 3.84
C LEU A 90 0.86 -10.03 4.45
N SER A 91 1.97 -10.66 4.10
CA SER A 91 2.39 -11.91 4.74
C SER A 91 2.70 -11.71 6.23
N PHE A 92 2.72 -12.80 6.99
CA PHE A 92 3.13 -12.73 8.40
C PHE A 92 4.56 -12.20 8.54
N GLY A 93 5.48 -12.65 7.67
CA GLY A 93 6.87 -12.21 7.65
C GLY A 93 7.00 -10.71 7.40
N ASP A 94 6.24 -10.16 6.44
CA ASP A 94 6.24 -8.72 6.14
C ASP A 94 5.81 -7.89 7.33
N ARG A 95 4.78 -8.32 8.04
CA ARG A 95 4.27 -7.62 9.25
C ARG A 95 5.26 -7.66 10.39
N HIS A 96 5.93 -8.79 10.58
CA HIS A 96 6.96 -8.95 11.63
C HIS A 96 8.18 -8.08 11.32
N LEU A 97 8.70 -8.15 10.11
CA LEU A 97 9.83 -7.34 9.64
C LEU A 97 9.54 -5.84 9.76
N THR A 98 8.35 -5.40 9.34
CA THR A 98 7.93 -4.00 9.48
C THR A 98 7.97 -3.54 10.93
N ARG A 99 7.46 -4.35 11.88
CA ARG A 99 7.50 -4.01 13.31
C ARG A 99 8.92 -3.92 13.85
N MET A 100 9.78 -4.88 13.50
CA MET A 100 11.19 -4.86 13.91
C MET A 100 11.92 -3.60 13.41
N LEU A 101 11.67 -3.22 12.13
CA LEU A 101 12.29 -2.02 11.56
C LEU A 101 11.76 -0.74 12.20
N ILE A 102 10.48 -0.65 12.52
CA ILE A 102 9.88 0.49 13.23
C ILE A 102 10.57 0.69 14.57
N ASP A 103 10.78 -0.39 15.33
CA ASP A 103 11.47 -0.34 16.62
C ASP A 103 12.95 0.01 16.45
N LYS A 104 13.65 -0.57 15.47
CA LYS A 104 15.05 -0.28 15.16
C LYS A 104 15.27 1.17 14.69
N LEU A 105 14.32 1.74 13.96
CA LEU A 105 14.39 3.10 13.43
C LEU A 105 13.79 4.14 14.39
N GLU A 106 13.32 3.71 15.55
CA GLU A 106 12.71 4.56 16.60
C GLU A 106 11.50 5.37 16.10
N PHE A 107 10.74 4.81 15.16
CA PHE A 107 9.54 5.46 14.65
C PHE A 107 8.36 5.38 15.64
N SER A 108 7.51 6.39 15.60
CA SER A 108 6.33 6.42 16.45
C SER A 108 5.34 5.32 16.09
N ARG A 109 5.10 4.37 17.00
CA ARG A 109 4.09 3.31 16.82
C ARG A 109 2.67 3.86 16.67
N SER A 110 2.38 5.05 17.19
CA SER A 110 1.05 5.66 17.07
C SER A 110 0.72 6.21 15.67
N ARG A 111 1.72 6.34 14.81
CA ARG A 111 1.60 6.84 13.44
C ARG A 111 2.29 5.95 12.43
N MET A 112 2.22 4.66 12.67
CA MET A 112 2.89 3.65 11.86
C MET A 112 2.37 3.67 10.42
N PRO A 113 3.25 3.88 9.42
CA PRO A 113 2.86 3.77 8.02
C PRO A 113 2.62 2.31 7.63
N VAL A 114 1.82 2.12 6.59
CA VAL A 114 1.60 0.81 5.97
C VAL A 114 2.30 0.79 4.62
N ILE A 115 3.26 -0.11 4.48
CA ILE A 115 4.05 -0.29 3.26
C ILE A 115 3.64 -1.61 2.60
N LYS A 116 3.35 -1.57 1.30
CA LYS A 116 3.06 -2.75 0.48
C LYS A 116 3.68 -2.60 -0.90
N GLY A 117 4.86 -3.16 -1.09
CA GLY A 117 5.66 -2.93 -2.29
C GLY A 117 5.96 -1.44 -2.48
N ASP A 118 5.53 -0.88 -3.61
CA ASP A 118 5.67 0.55 -3.90
C ASP A 118 4.62 1.43 -3.22
N ALA A 119 3.59 0.85 -2.63
CA ALA A 119 2.54 1.61 -1.96
C ALA A 119 2.95 1.98 -0.52
N GLU A 120 2.84 3.26 -0.20
CA GLU A 120 3.14 3.84 1.11
C GLU A 120 1.92 4.59 1.62
N PHE A 121 1.28 4.13 2.70
CA PHE A 121 0.15 4.81 3.33
C PHE A 121 0.55 5.36 4.68
N VAL A 122 0.37 6.66 4.87
CA VAL A 122 0.73 7.39 6.09
C VAL A 122 -0.53 7.91 6.78
N PRO A 123 -0.72 7.61 8.08
CA PRO A 123 -1.85 8.15 8.84
C PRO A 123 -1.61 9.62 9.17
N LEU A 124 -2.61 10.47 8.97
CA LEU A 124 -2.55 11.90 9.28
C LEU A 124 -2.90 12.21 10.76
N GLY A 125 -3.07 11.17 11.58
CA GLY A 125 -3.32 11.25 13.00
C GLY A 125 -2.88 9.97 13.70
N PRO A 126 -3.00 9.89 15.03
CA PRO A 126 -2.72 8.66 15.77
C PRO A 126 -3.64 7.52 15.30
N VAL A 127 -3.06 6.38 14.97
CA VAL A 127 -3.79 5.17 14.52
C VAL A 127 -4.69 4.60 15.63
N SER A 128 -4.36 4.87 16.89
CA SER A 128 -5.19 4.51 18.05
C SER A 128 -6.52 5.26 18.09
N ARG A 129 -6.65 6.37 17.38
CA ARG A 129 -7.92 7.06 17.19
C ARG A 129 -8.62 6.43 16.00
N GLU A 130 -9.82 5.96 16.21
CA GLU A 130 -10.62 5.31 15.15
C GLU A 130 -10.84 6.19 13.92
N ALA A 131 -10.89 7.52 14.07
CA ALA A 131 -11.09 8.52 13.00
C ALA A 131 -9.77 9.13 12.53
N THR A 132 -9.13 8.53 11.52
CA THR A 132 -7.86 9.00 10.98
C THR A 132 -7.88 9.00 9.46
N ASN A 133 -7.52 10.16 8.86
CA ASN A 133 -7.27 10.24 7.43
C ASN A 133 -5.94 9.56 7.08
N TRP A 134 -5.83 9.05 5.85
CA TRP A 134 -4.62 8.42 5.36
C TRP A 134 -4.24 8.97 4.00
N VAL A 135 -2.93 9.12 3.78
CA VAL A 135 -2.35 9.56 2.50
C VAL A 135 -1.52 8.45 1.89
N GLY A 136 -1.75 8.17 0.62
CA GLY A 136 -0.88 7.36 -0.23
C GLY A 136 0.29 8.20 -0.74
N VAL A 137 1.41 8.19 -0.02
CA VAL A 137 2.58 9.02 -0.29
C VAL A 137 3.18 8.74 -1.67
N HIS A 138 3.08 7.51 -2.14
CA HIS A 138 3.54 7.07 -3.46
C HIS A 138 2.89 7.83 -4.63
N GLN A 139 1.76 8.51 -4.40
CA GLN A 139 1.04 9.32 -5.40
C GLN A 139 1.27 10.83 -5.20
N VAL A 140 1.91 11.26 -4.11
CA VAL A 140 2.16 12.68 -3.82
C VAL A 140 3.32 13.17 -4.66
N THR A 141 3.09 14.23 -5.45
CA THR A 141 4.10 14.87 -6.31
C THR A 141 4.68 16.14 -5.70
N ALA A 142 3.89 16.85 -4.87
CA ALA A 142 4.37 18.03 -4.17
C ALA A 142 3.63 18.24 -2.83
N VAL A 143 4.34 18.87 -1.89
CA VAL A 143 3.82 19.29 -0.59
C VAL A 143 4.12 20.77 -0.45
N GLN A 144 3.08 21.60 -0.34
CA GLN A 144 3.22 23.06 -0.28
C GLN A 144 2.66 23.59 1.04
N PRO A 145 3.40 24.48 1.75
CA PRO A 145 2.92 25.08 2.97
C PRO A 145 1.82 26.11 2.69
N GLY A 146 0.77 26.11 3.50
CA GLY A 146 -0.19 27.20 3.62
C GLY A 146 -0.10 27.80 5.03
N GLN A 147 -0.87 28.84 5.32
CA GLN A 147 -0.80 29.53 6.62
C GLN A 147 -1.12 28.62 7.83
N LEU A 148 -2.19 27.84 7.77
CA LEU A 148 -2.65 26.92 8.83
C LEU A 148 -2.97 25.52 8.28
N GLN A 149 -2.46 25.19 7.13
CA GLN A 149 -2.82 23.99 6.37
C GLN A 149 -1.69 23.62 5.41
N THR A 150 -1.77 22.47 4.81
CA THR A 150 -0.82 22.03 3.77
C THR A 150 -1.58 21.59 2.55
N GLN A 151 -1.09 21.96 1.40
CA GLN A 151 -1.59 21.50 0.12
C GLN A 151 -0.76 20.34 -0.35
N LEU A 152 -1.41 19.22 -0.61
CA LEU A 152 -0.83 18.02 -1.24
C LEU A 152 -1.24 18.03 -2.70
N THR A 153 -0.25 17.94 -3.60
CA THR A 153 -0.50 17.74 -5.02
C THR A 153 -0.22 16.27 -5.34
N PHE A 154 -1.17 15.64 -6.00
CA PHE A 154 -1.08 14.26 -6.47
C PHE A 154 -0.79 14.20 -7.96
N CYS A 155 -0.64 13.00 -8.50
CA CYS A 155 -0.57 12.79 -9.94
C CYS A 155 -1.76 13.48 -10.64
N HIS A 156 -1.57 13.91 -11.88
CA HIS A 156 -2.55 14.69 -12.66
C HIS A 156 -3.01 16.03 -12.02
N GLN A 157 -2.14 16.64 -11.19
CA GLN A 157 -2.33 17.96 -10.60
C GLN A 157 -3.51 18.08 -9.62
N LEU A 158 -4.14 16.97 -9.23
CA LEU A 158 -5.18 17.01 -8.20
C LEU A 158 -4.61 17.50 -6.88
N GLN A 159 -5.28 18.44 -6.24
CA GLN A 159 -4.82 19.07 -5.01
C GLN A 159 -5.77 18.79 -3.85
N LEU A 160 -5.21 18.37 -2.72
CA LEU A 160 -5.95 18.22 -1.47
C LEU A 160 -5.37 19.17 -0.40
N ILE A 161 -6.24 19.98 0.19
CA ILE A 161 -5.90 20.80 1.35
C ILE A 161 -6.15 19.98 2.61
N VAL A 162 -5.10 19.76 3.41
CA VAL A 162 -5.15 19.00 4.66
C VAL A 162 -4.81 19.85 5.87
N LYS A 163 -5.33 19.47 7.04
CA LYS A 163 -5.19 20.26 8.28
C LYS A 163 -3.77 20.20 8.88
N GLN A 164 -3.01 19.17 8.56
CA GLN A 164 -1.67 18.93 9.13
C GLN A 164 -0.69 20.01 8.68
N SER A 165 0.27 20.36 9.56
CA SER A 165 1.35 21.27 9.20
C SER A 165 2.31 20.62 8.19
N HIS A 166 2.87 21.45 7.32
CA HIS A 166 3.86 21.04 6.33
C HIS A 166 5.02 20.24 6.96
N TYR A 167 5.59 20.76 8.05
CA TYR A 167 6.69 20.12 8.77
C TYR A 167 6.34 18.70 9.26
N GLN A 168 5.14 18.50 9.81
CA GLN A 168 4.69 17.19 10.27
C GLN A 168 4.54 16.20 9.13
N LEU A 169 3.95 16.63 8.01
CA LEU A 169 3.77 15.79 6.83
C LEU A 169 5.10 15.40 6.21
N GLU A 170 6.00 16.36 5.98
CA GLU A 170 7.32 16.06 5.43
C GLU A 170 8.09 15.05 6.30
N ARG A 171 8.06 15.24 7.62
CA ARG A 171 8.71 14.29 8.53
C ARG A 171 8.10 12.89 8.41
N GLN A 172 6.77 12.77 8.41
CA GLN A 172 6.10 11.49 8.29
C GLN A 172 6.34 10.82 6.94
N PHE A 173 6.40 11.59 5.85
CA PHE A 173 6.71 11.06 4.52
C PHE A 173 8.16 10.57 4.43
N LYS A 174 9.10 11.32 4.99
CA LYS A 174 10.50 10.89 5.10
C LYS A 174 10.65 9.60 5.94
N GLU A 175 9.92 9.50 7.06
CA GLU A 175 9.89 8.28 7.88
C GLU A 175 9.34 7.08 7.11
N ALA A 176 8.22 7.25 6.38
CA ALA A 176 7.62 6.20 5.57
C ALA A 176 8.57 5.75 4.44
N HIS A 177 9.20 6.69 3.75
CA HIS A 177 10.15 6.40 2.68
C HIS A 177 11.38 5.63 3.21
N ARG A 178 11.97 6.07 4.33
CA ARG A 178 13.06 5.34 4.99
C ARG A 178 12.66 3.92 5.37
N LEU A 179 11.45 3.74 5.92
CA LEU A 179 10.96 2.40 6.25
C LEU A 179 10.84 1.51 5.00
N ARG A 180 10.31 2.07 3.91
CA ARG A 180 10.22 1.36 2.64
C ARG A 180 11.59 0.96 2.09
N GLU A 181 12.55 1.88 2.08
CA GLU A 181 13.93 1.59 1.64
C GLU A 181 14.55 0.44 2.43
N HIS A 182 14.42 0.47 3.77
CA HIS A 182 14.91 -0.62 4.61
C HIS A 182 14.19 -1.95 4.35
N LEU A 183 12.87 -1.94 4.19
CA LEU A 183 12.11 -3.14 3.83
C LEU A 183 12.57 -3.72 2.50
N MET A 184 12.75 -2.89 1.47
CA MET A 184 13.21 -3.32 0.16
C MET A 184 14.63 -3.89 0.21
N SER A 185 15.54 -3.23 0.94
CA SER A 185 16.91 -3.73 1.18
C SER A 185 16.93 -5.10 1.88
N GLU A 186 16.08 -5.29 2.90
CA GLU A 186 15.96 -6.58 3.58
C GLU A 186 15.41 -7.67 2.65
N TYR A 187 14.40 -7.36 1.83
CA TYR A 187 13.88 -8.29 0.83
C TYR A 187 14.92 -8.66 -0.21
N GLU A 188 15.71 -7.70 -0.70
CA GLU A 188 16.81 -7.96 -1.64
C GLU A 188 17.87 -8.86 -0.99
N THR A 189 18.23 -8.57 0.25
CA THR A 189 19.20 -9.37 1.02
C THR A 189 18.69 -10.79 1.23
N GLN A 190 17.45 -10.97 1.65
CA GLN A 190 16.83 -12.29 1.82
C GLN A 190 16.75 -13.04 0.49
N ASN A 191 16.41 -12.36 -0.60
CA ASN A 191 16.39 -12.98 -1.93
C ASN A 191 17.79 -13.39 -2.37
N ARG A 192 18.81 -12.53 -2.24
CA ARG A 192 20.20 -12.90 -2.55
C ARG A 192 20.66 -14.11 -1.73
N TYR A 193 20.33 -14.13 -0.44
CA TYR A 193 20.68 -15.26 0.44
C TYR A 193 19.99 -16.56 0.02
N ARG A 194 18.72 -16.50 -0.34
CA ARG A 194 17.97 -17.65 -0.88
C ARG A 194 18.55 -18.13 -2.22
N PHE A 195 18.90 -17.20 -3.11
CA PHE A 195 19.51 -17.54 -4.40
C PHE A 195 20.95 -18.08 -4.23
N SER A 196 21.79 -17.50 -3.38
CA SER A 196 23.16 -18.00 -3.17
C SER A 196 23.17 -19.39 -2.54
N GLN A 197 22.33 -19.64 -1.53
CA GLN A 197 22.20 -21.00 -0.97
C GLN A 197 21.65 -22.01 -1.98
N SER A 198 20.76 -21.62 -2.88
CA SER A 198 20.25 -22.52 -3.92
C SER A 198 21.31 -22.83 -4.99
N PHE A 199 22.17 -21.87 -5.33
CA PHE A 199 23.20 -22.08 -6.37
C PHE A 199 24.39 -22.91 -5.91
N GLU A 200 24.81 -22.83 -4.65
CA GLU A 200 25.94 -23.64 -4.13
C GLU A 200 25.54 -25.06 -3.78
N THR A 201 24.31 -25.28 -3.34
CA THR A 201 23.83 -26.63 -2.93
C THR A 201 23.23 -27.43 -4.08
N THR A 202 22.79 -26.80 -5.16
CA THR A 202 21.95 -27.45 -6.19
C THR A 202 22.72 -28.02 -7.37
N ARG A 203 24.03 -27.79 -7.47
CA ARG A 203 24.82 -28.41 -8.57
C ARG A 203 25.21 -29.86 -8.33
N GLN A 204 25.01 -30.42 -7.13
CA GLN A 204 25.51 -31.75 -6.80
C GLN A 204 24.58 -32.66 -5.98
N SER A 205 23.38 -32.28 -5.61
CA SER A 205 22.50 -33.26 -4.95
C SER A 205 21.14 -33.30 -5.64
N LEU A 206 20.89 -34.45 -6.26
CA LEU A 206 19.56 -34.89 -6.68
C LEU A 206 18.55 -34.59 -5.58
N MET A 207 17.60 -33.69 -5.89
CA MET A 207 16.48 -33.44 -4.98
C MET A 207 15.72 -34.74 -4.81
N SER A 208 15.69 -35.26 -3.59
CA SER A 208 14.86 -36.43 -3.29
C SER A 208 13.38 -36.07 -3.49
N ALA A 209 12.54 -37.04 -3.79
CA ALA A 209 11.09 -36.84 -3.92
C ALA A 209 10.49 -36.12 -2.71
N ALA A 210 11.06 -36.30 -1.51
CA ALA A 210 10.66 -35.56 -0.31
C ALA A 210 10.98 -34.06 -0.38
N LYS A 211 12.11 -33.67 -0.97
CA LYS A 211 12.46 -32.24 -1.15
C LYS A 211 11.57 -31.58 -2.23
N HIS A 212 11.28 -32.33 -3.30
CA HIS A 212 10.35 -31.85 -4.33
C HIS A 212 8.97 -31.58 -3.72
N GLN A 213 8.47 -32.52 -2.91
CA GLN A 213 7.18 -32.34 -2.25
C GLN A 213 7.18 -31.14 -1.30
N GLN A 214 8.25 -30.91 -0.54
CA GLN A 214 8.37 -29.74 0.34
C GLN A 214 8.34 -28.41 -0.44
N VAL A 215 9.05 -28.36 -1.59
CA VAL A 215 9.04 -27.16 -2.45
C VAL A 215 7.66 -26.97 -3.06
N TYR A 216 7.03 -28.03 -3.52
CA TYR A 216 5.67 -28.00 -4.05
C TYR A 216 4.67 -27.48 -3.01
N ASP A 217 4.68 -28.02 -1.80
CA ASP A 217 3.81 -27.60 -0.70
C ASP A 217 4.03 -26.14 -0.32
N LEU A 218 5.28 -25.68 -0.34
CA LEU A 218 5.62 -24.28 -0.12
C LEU A 218 5.04 -23.37 -1.22
N CYS A 219 5.17 -23.76 -2.49
CA CYS A 219 4.61 -23.02 -3.62
C CYS A 219 3.08 -22.95 -3.53
N VAL A 220 2.42 -24.08 -3.25
CA VAL A 220 0.97 -24.16 -3.03
C VAL A 220 0.57 -23.23 -1.89
N HIS A 221 1.26 -23.28 -0.76
CA HIS A 221 0.98 -22.41 0.38
C HIS A 221 1.13 -20.93 0.02
N MET A 222 2.21 -20.56 -0.66
CA MET A 222 2.45 -19.18 -1.10
C MET A 222 1.38 -18.65 -2.08
N LEU A 223 0.97 -19.49 -3.04
CA LEU A 223 -0.08 -19.14 -4.01
C LEU A 223 -1.44 -19.00 -3.31
N THR A 224 -1.76 -19.92 -2.41
CA THR A 224 -3.00 -19.86 -1.60
C THR A 224 -3.07 -18.59 -0.77
N VAL A 225 -1.99 -18.25 -0.07
CA VAL A 225 -1.92 -17.03 0.76
C VAL A 225 -2.06 -15.76 -0.07
N ARG A 226 -1.60 -15.80 -1.33
CA ARG A 226 -1.70 -14.67 -2.27
C ARG A 226 -3.00 -14.63 -3.07
N GLY A 227 -3.85 -15.66 -2.93
CA GLY A 227 -5.12 -15.76 -3.66
C GLY A 227 -4.97 -16.07 -5.15
N TYR A 228 -3.82 -16.63 -5.55
CA TYR A 228 -3.63 -17.10 -6.92
C TYR A 228 -4.23 -18.48 -7.12
N PRO A 229 -4.73 -18.78 -8.34
CA PRO A 229 -5.20 -20.14 -8.65
C PRO A 229 -4.04 -21.15 -8.56
N ILE A 230 -4.32 -22.30 -7.96
CA ILE A 230 -3.36 -23.39 -7.87
C ILE A 230 -3.52 -24.26 -9.11
N ILE A 231 -2.52 -24.22 -10.00
CA ILE A 231 -2.46 -25.08 -11.19
C ILE A 231 -1.27 -26.05 -10.99
N PRO A 232 -1.53 -27.31 -10.57
CA PRO A 232 -0.46 -28.24 -10.22
C PRO A 232 0.58 -28.46 -11.32
N ALA A 233 0.14 -28.46 -12.58
CA ALA A 233 1.03 -28.62 -13.74
C ALA A 233 2.02 -27.46 -13.90
N GLU A 234 1.58 -26.23 -13.66
CA GLU A 234 2.45 -25.04 -13.74
C GLU A 234 3.45 -25.01 -12.60
N ILE A 235 3.04 -25.36 -11.38
CA ILE A 235 3.93 -25.45 -10.23
C ILE A 235 5.03 -26.47 -10.48
N ASN A 236 4.69 -27.65 -10.99
CA ASN A 236 5.68 -28.66 -11.31
C ASN A 236 6.63 -28.21 -12.43
N LEU A 237 6.12 -27.57 -13.48
CA LEU A 237 6.93 -26.99 -14.55
C LEU A 237 7.91 -25.92 -14.04
N ASP A 238 7.47 -25.08 -13.14
CA ASP A 238 8.33 -24.05 -12.54
C ASP A 238 9.38 -24.70 -11.62
N ILE A 239 9.02 -25.71 -10.84
CA ILE A 239 9.98 -26.47 -10.04
C ILE A 239 11.04 -27.11 -10.93
N GLU A 240 10.64 -27.78 -12.00
CA GLU A 240 11.58 -28.38 -12.98
C GLU A 240 12.47 -27.34 -13.66
N ARG A 241 11.89 -26.17 -13.99
CA ARG A 241 12.61 -25.08 -14.66
C ARG A 241 13.66 -24.43 -13.78
N TYR A 242 13.37 -24.24 -12.49
CA TYR A 242 14.27 -23.58 -11.56
C TYR A 242 15.23 -24.53 -10.85
N PHE A 243 14.85 -25.79 -10.66
CA PHE A 243 15.65 -26.78 -9.92
C PHE A 243 16.19 -27.93 -10.80
N GLY A 244 15.82 -27.95 -12.08
CA GLY A 244 16.22 -28.98 -13.02
C GLY A 244 15.27 -30.19 -13.02
N LYS A 245 15.34 -31.01 -14.06
CA LYS A 245 14.63 -32.31 -14.09
C LYS A 245 15.16 -33.17 -12.98
N LEU A 246 14.28 -33.57 -12.11
CA LEU A 246 14.49 -34.51 -11.00
C LEU A 246 14.58 -35.94 -11.49
#